data_bd27ef5c780db37eef700c4760f37ffb
#
_entry.id   bd27ef5c780db37eef700c4760f37ffb
#
_cell.length_a   1.000
_cell.length_b   1.000
_cell.length_c   1.000
_cell.angle_alpha   90.00
_cell.angle_beta   90.00
_cell.angle_gamma   90.00
#
_symmetry.space_group_name_H-M   'P 1'
#
loop_
_entity.id
_entity.type
_entity.pdbx_description
1 polymer ?
#
loop_
_entity_poly.entity_id
_entity_poly.type
_entity_poly.pdbx_seq_one_letter_code
_entity_poly.pdbx_strand_id
1 'polypeptide(L)' 'MNAYATIEFLSNTTTNGRTVRRALVDLSTATGQWLGSFTVFGFTTQQLKDRAYMEADLNLTHKGYTLQSLREAA' A
#
# COMPACT_ATOMS: atom_id res chain seq x y z
N MET A 1 -9.11 6.39 15.43
CA MET A 1 -9.99 5.43 14.72
C MET A 1 -9.13 4.48 13.91
N ASN A 2 -9.56 3.23 13.80
CA ASN A 2 -8.79 2.20 13.14
C ASN A 2 -9.03 2.17 11.63
N ALA A 3 -7.97 1.95 10.89
CA ALA A 3 -8.05 1.77 9.45
C ALA A 3 -7.15 0.61 9.00
N TYR A 4 -7.36 0.16 7.78
CA TYR A 4 -6.72 -1.02 7.23
C TYR A 4 -6.21 -0.72 5.84
N ALA A 5 -5.13 -1.38 5.48
CA ALA A 5 -4.57 -1.29 4.13
C ALA A 5 -4.56 -2.65 3.47
N THR A 6 -4.84 -2.69 2.18
CA THR A 6 -4.66 -3.87 1.35
C THR A 6 -3.65 -3.56 0.27
N ILE A 7 -2.78 -4.51 -0.04
CA ILE A 7 -1.79 -4.39 -1.10
C ILE A 7 -2.09 -5.40 -2.20
N GLU A 8 -2.14 -4.92 -3.43
CA GLU A 8 -2.32 -5.74 -4.62
C GLU A 8 -1.07 -5.61 -5.49
N PHE A 9 -0.39 -6.72 -5.75
CA PHE A 9 0.79 -6.72 -6.58
C PHE A 9 0.39 -6.63 -8.05
N LEU A 10 0.93 -5.63 -8.74
CA LEU A 10 0.64 -5.38 -10.14
C LEU A 10 1.71 -6.01 -11.02
N SER A 11 1.50 -5.97 -12.35
CA SER A 11 2.50 -6.41 -13.30
C SER A 11 3.77 -5.58 -13.18
N ASN A 12 4.93 -6.22 -13.32
CA ASN A 12 6.21 -5.53 -13.30
C ASN A 12 6.35 -4.63 -14.53
N THR A 13 7.09 -3.54 -14.37
CA THR A 13 7.46 -2.67 -15.49
C THR A 13 8.97 -2.69 -15.69
N THR A 14 9.42 -2.37 -16.89
CA THR A 14 10.85 -2.26 -17.19
C THR A 14 11.15 -0.79 -17.47
N THR A 15 12.12 -0.25 -16.73
CA THR A 15 12.59 1.13 -16.91
C THR A 15 14.12 1.11 -17.01
N ASN A 16 14.65 1.64 -18.11
CA ASN A 16 16.09 1.68 -18.35
C ASN A 16 16.76 0.30 -18.24
N GLY A 17 16.08 -0.74 -18.74
CA GLY A 17 16.58 -2.12 -18.71
C GLY A 17 16.47 -2.80 -17.35
N ARG A 18 15.86 -2.15 -16.36
CA ARG A 18 15.67 -2.72 -15.00
C ARG A 18 14.20 -3.04 -14.77
N THR A 19 13.96 -4.20 -14.17
CA THR A 19 12.60 -4.59 -13.77
C THR A 19 12.23 -3.89 -12.46
N VAL A 20 11.12 -3.16 -12.50
CA VAL A 20 10.57 -2.49 -11.32
C VAL A 20 9.24 -3.14 -10.97
N ARG A 21 9.09 -3.51 -9.71
CA ARG A 21 7.86 -4.07 -9.18
C ARG A 21 6.95 -2.94 -8.71
N ARG A 22 5.65 -3.16 -8.87
CA ARG A 22 4.62 -2.19 -8.47
C ARG A 22 3.56 -2.86 -7.62
N ALA A 23 2.94 -2.08 -6.75
CA ALA A 23 1.77 -2.54 -6.00
C ALA A 23 0.81 -1.38 -5.77
N LEU A 24 -0.48 -1.70 -5.80
CA LEU A 24 -1.54 -0.77 -5.46
C LEU A 24 -1.92 -0.98 -4.00
N VAL A 25 -2.03 0.11 -3.25
CA VAL A 25 -2.43 0.07 -1.84
C VAL A 25 -3.75 0.81 -1.68
N ASP A 26 -4.74 0.14 -1.12
CA ASP A 26 -6.04 0.73 -0.79
C ASP A 26 -6.18 0.88 0.70
N LEU A 27 -6.72 2.03 1.14
CA LEU A 27 -6.95 2.35 2.53
C LEU A 27 -8.45 2.40 2.81
N SER A 28 -8.88 1.75 3.89
CA SER A 28 -10.30 1.69 4.25
C SER A 28 -10.49 1.59 5.77
N THR A 29 -11.69 1.95 6.21
CA THR A 29 -12.11 1.75 7.61
C THR A 29 -12.57 0.31 7.82
N ALA A 30 -12.78 -0.06 9.08
CA ALA A 30 -13.32 -1.38 9.44
C ALA A 30 -14.70 -1.66 8.82
N THR A 31 -15.47 -0.61 8.54
CA THR A 31 -16.79 -0.74 7.94
C THR A 31 -16.76 -0.73 6.41
N GLY A 32 -15.56 -0.67 5.82
CA GLY A 32 -15.40 -0.71 4.37
C GLY A 32 -15.41 0.64 3.67
N GLN A 33 -15.47 1.74 4.41
CA GLN A 33 -15.38 3.07 3.82
C GLN A 33 -13.98 3.29 3.24
N TRP A 34 -13.91 3.62 1.95
CA TRP A 34 -12.66 3.88 1.26
C TRP A 34 -12.08 5.22 1.70
N LEU A 35 -10.79 5.23 2.03
CA LEU A 35 -10.06 6.42 2.50
C LEU A 35 -9.05 6.95 1.49
N GLY A 36 -8.71 6.18 0.49
CA GLY A 36 -7.74 6.58 -0.53
C GLY A 36 -6.95 5.39 -1.04
N SER A 37 -6.17 5.64 -2.07
CA SER A 37 -5.26 4.63 -2.63
C SER A 37 -4.01 5.31 -3.18
N PHE A 38 -2.94 4.51 -3.31
CA PHE A 38 -1.69 4.98 -3.90
C PHE A 38 -0.92 3.78 -4.44
N THR A 39 0.08 4.05 -5.28
CA THR A 39 0.96 3.03 -5.85
C THR A 39 2.35 3.15 -5.26
N VAL A 40 2.95 2.02 -4.92
CA VAL A 40 4.35 1.95 -4.48
C VAL A 40 5.19 1.20 -5.51
N PHE A 41 6.47 1.50 -5.53
CA PHE A 41 7.45 0.92 -6.44
C PHE A 41 8.64 0.38 -5.66
N GLY A 42 9.26 -0.66 -6.16
CA GLY A 42 10.44 -1.25 -5.55
C GLY A 42 11.05 -2.33 -6.43
N PHE A 43 12.15 -2.89 -5.96
CA PHE A 43 12.86 -3.95 -6.69
C PHE A 43 12.57 -5.34 -6.14
N THR A 44 12.07 -5.42 -4.92
CA THR A 44 11.71 -6.69 -4.29
C THR A 44 10.31 -6.60 -3.69
N THR A 45 9.67 -7.76 -3.49
CA THR A 45 8.37 -7.82 -2.82
C THR A 45 8.43 -7.24 -1.41
N GLN A 46 9.51 -7.50 -0.67
CA GLN A 46 9.67 -6.98 0.67
C GLN A 46 9.76 -5.45 0.68
N GLN A 47 10.47 -4.86 -0.28
CA GLN A 47 10.52 -3.40 -0.42
C GLN A 47 9.14 -2.80 -0.66
N LEU A 48 8.31 -3.46 -1.48
CA LEU A 48 6.94 -3.01 -1.72
C LEU A 48 6.12 -3.02 -0.44
N LYS A 49 6.21 -4.08 0.33
CA LYS A 49 5.48 -4.20 1.61
C LYS A 49 5.94 -3.15 2.61
N ASP A 50 7.24 -2.94 2.74
CA ASP A 50 7.80 -1.96 3.66
C ASP A 50 7.36 -0.54 3.27
N ARG A 51 7.46 -0.20 2.00
CA ARG A 51 7.03 1.12 1.49
C ARG A 51 5.53 1.32 1.62
N ALA A 52 4.75 0.28 1.31
CA ALA A 52 3.29 0.32 1.46
C ALA A 52 2.90 0.60 2.91
N TYR A 53 3.52 -0.07 3.86
CA TYR A 53 3.24 0.12 5.27
C TYR A 53 3.58 1.56 5.72
N MET A 54 4.77 2.04 5.38
CA MET A 54 5.21 3.39 5.74
C MET A 54 4.31 4.47 5.15
N GLU A 55 3.98 4.36 3.87
CA GLU A 55 3.12 5.32 3.19
C GLU A 55 1.70 5.28 3.73
N ALA A 56 1.16 4.08 3.98
CA ALA A 56 -0.18 3.92 4.54
C ALA A 56 -0.25 4.52 5.95
N ASP A 57 0.73 4.23 6.78
CA ASP A 57 0.78 4.77 8.14
C ASP A 57 0.81 6.30 8.13
N LEU A 58 1.65 6.89 7.29
CA LEU A 58 1.77 8.33 7.17
C LEU A 58 0.47 8.97 6.68
N ASN A 59 -0.12 8.42 5.62
CA ASN A 59 -1.38 8.92 5.06
C ASN A 59 -2.52 8.85 6.08
N LEU A 60 -2.64 7.74 6.78
CA LEU A 60 -3.71 7.54 7.74
C LEU A 60 -3.54 8.43 8.97
N THR A 61 -2.32 8.59 9.44
CA THR A 61 -2.02 9.49 10.58
C THR A 61 -2.46 10.91 10.27
N HIS A 62 -2.23 11.40 9.07
CA HIS A 62 -2.68 12.72 8.64
C HIS A 62 -4.21 12.87 8.65
N LYS A 63 -4.93 11.77 8.47
CA LYS A 63 -6.40 11.75 8.46
C LYS A 63 -7.00 11.45 9.83
N GLY A 64 -6.16 11.26 10.86
CA GLY A 64 -6.63 10.94 12.19
C GLY A 64 -6.91 9.46 12.42
N TYR A 65 -6.40 8.57 11.57
CA TYR A 65 -6.57 7.12 11.69
C TYR A 65 -5.29 6.45 12.14
N THR A 66 -5.44 5.27 12.73
CA THR A 66 -4.34 4.39 13.10
C THR A 66 -4.36 3.16 12.21
N LEU A 67 -3.25 2.88 11.53
CA LEU A 67 -3.13 1.68 10.69
C LEU A 67 -3.06 0.44 11.57
N GLN A 68 -4.00 -0.50 11.37
CA GLN A 68 -4.07 -1.74 12.14
C GLN A 68 -3.35 -2.90 11.44
N SER A 69 -3.47 -2.98 10.12
CA SER A 69 -2.84 -4.07 9.37
C SER A 69 -2.68 -3.71 7.91
N LEU A 70 -1.70 -4.35 7.29
CA LEU A 70 -1.52 -4.36 5.84
C LEU A 70 -1.68 -5.82 5.40
N ARG A 71 -2.67 -6.10 4.55
CA ARG A 71 -2.98 -7.45 4.07
C ARG A 71 -2.84 -7.51 2.56
N GLU A 72 -2.42 -8.67 2.06
CA GLU A 72 -2.43 -8.92 0.63
C GLU A 72 -3.87 -9.10 0.14
N ALA A 73 -4.22 -8.45 -0.97
CA ALA A 73 -5.50 -8.64 -1.62
C ALA A 73 -5.56 -10.06 -2.18
N ALA A 74 -6.69 -10.72 -1.98
CA ALA A 74 -6.89 -12.08 -2.44
C ALA A 74 -7.08 -12.15 -3.96
#